data_7a26f33a15ea69d15ec46c68983bb8d8
#
_entry.id   7a26f33a15ea69d15ec46c68983bb8d8
#
_cell.length_a   1.000
_cell.length_b   1.000
_cell.length_c   1.000
_cell.angle_alpha   90.00
_cell.angle_beta   90.00
_cell.angle_gamma   90.00
#
_symmetry.space_group_name_H-M   'P 1'
#
loop_
_entity.id
_entity.type
_entity.pdbx_description
1 polymer ?
#
loop_
_entity_poly.entity_id
_entity_poly.type
_entity_poly.pdbx_seq_one_letter_code
_entity_poly.pdbx_strand_id
1 'polypeptide(L)'
;MWDKKLKNRTIKKKLSRWMTVVCSFLLAVGLGFSVGSAAAEYFPESRETQAQTKAVQTKKVSVGGMPAGIYMETDGVMVLNTEQIAGADGKEHEPAKGIVKAGDYIMAVDHCEITGKKELLEAVGNLTGTFVVLTVRRNGETIDLKIKPVEYETGEYRLGIWVRDNVQGLEQLLF
;
A
#
# COMPACT_ATOMS: atom_id res chain seq x y z
N MET A 1 -10.35 -81.35 -26.64
CA MET A 1 -8.94 -81.15 -26.97
C MET A 1 -8.70 -79.79 -27.69
N TRP A 2 -9.69 -79.02 -27.95
CA TRP A 2 -9.64 -77.71 -28.70
C TRP A 2 -9.46 -76.49 -27.75
N ASP A 3 -9.97 -76.55 -26.56
CA ASP A 3 -9.97 -75.37 -25.61
C ASP A 3 -8.56 -74.95 -25.10
N LYS A 4 -7.65 -75.92 -24.94
CA LYS A 4 -6.30 -75.61 -24.46
C LYS A 4 -5.43 -74.87 -25.50
N LYS A 5 -5.72 -75.01 -26.79
CA LYS A 5 -4.95 -74.37 -27.87
C LYS A 5 -5.34 -72.87 -28.04
N LEU A 6 -6.61 -72.54 -27.79
CA LEU A 6 -7.08 -71.15 -27.86
C LEU A 6 -6.62 -70.34 -26.64
N LYS A 7 -6.62 -70.95 -25.45
CA LYS A 7 -6.16 -70.26 -24.21
C LYS A 7 -4.66 -69.95 -24.25
N ASN A 8 -3.85 -70.81 -24.85
CA ASN A 8 -2.42 -70.53 -25.01
C ASN A 8 -2.11 -69.43 -26.03
N ARG A 9 -2.95 -69.25 -27.07
CA ARG A 9 -2.76 -68.16 -28.07
C ARG A 9 -3.08 -66.80 -27.50
N THR A 10 -4.10 -66.69 -26.66
CA THR A 10 -4.47 -65.45 -25.98
C THR A 10 -3.49 -65.07 -24.89
N ILE A 11 -2.94 -66.00 -24.16
CA ILE A 11 -1.91 -65.75 -23.14
C ILE A 11 -0.59 -65.30 -23.85
N LYS A 12 -0.18 -65.96 -24.93
CA LYS A 12 0.99 -65.53 -25.68
C LYS A 12 0.85 -64.12 -26.29
N LYS A 13 -0.32 -63.76 -26.79
CA LYS A 13 -0.59 -62.42 -27.33
C LYS A 13 -0.63 -61.35 -26.20
N LYS A 14 -1.15 -61.65 -25.04
CA LYS A 14 -1.10 -60.73 -23.86
C LYS A 14 0.33 -60.59 -23.33
N LEU A 15 1.08 -61.67 -23.27
CA LEU A 15 2.48 -61.62 -22.82
C LEU A 15 3.37 -60.86 -23.79
N SER A 16 3.18 -61.05 -25.10
CA SER A 16 3.91 -60.29 -26.13
C SER A 16 3.62 -58.80 -26.07
N ARG A 17 2.37 -58.42 -25.88
CA ARG A 17 1.98 -56.99 -25.74
C ARG A 17 2.52 -56.39 -24.44
N TRP A 18 2.61 -57.16 -23.37
CA TRP A 18 3.17 -56.69 -22.10
C TRP A 18 4.69 -56.52 -22.21
N MET A 19 5.38 -57.47 -22.91
CA MET A 19 6.80 -57.38 -23.17
C MET A 19 7.15 -56.15 -24.04
N THR A 20 6.35 -55.81 -25.05
CA THR A 20 6.58 -54.61 -25.87
C THR A 20 6.42 -53.31 -25.08
N VAL A 21 5.44 -53.26 -24.16
CA VAL A 21 5.24 -52.08 -23.29
C VAL A 21 6.41 -51.93 -22.30
N VAL A 22 6.87 -53.02 -21.69
CA VAL A 22 8.01 -53.00 -20.77
C VAL A 22 9.31 -52.62 -21.48
N CYS A 23 9.55 -53.14 -22.70
CA CYS A 23 10.72 -52.77 -23.52
C CYS A 23 10.66 -51.26 -23.94
N SER A 24 9.48 -50.75 -24.30
CA SER A 24 9.30 -49.32 -24.62
C SER A 24 9.57 -48.41 -23.44
N PHE A 25 9.15 -48.86 -22.24
CA PHE A 25 9.39 -48.09 -21.00
C PHE A 25 10.88 -48.09 -20.61
N LEU A 26 11.57 -49.22 -20.77
CA LEU A 26 13.03 -49.31 -20.53
C LEU A 26 13.84 -48.48 -21.53
N LEU A 27 13.41 -48.43 -22.80
CA LEU A 27 14.02 -47.57 -23.80
C LEU A 27 13.82 -46.07 -23.50
N ALA A 28 12.63 -45.68 -23.04
CA ALA A 28 12.35 -44.31 -22.67
C ALA A 28 13.17 -43.87 -21.45
N VAL A 29 13.34 -44.73 -20.45
CA VAL A 29 14.18 -44.44 -19.28
C VAL A 29 15.66 -44.37 -19.64
N GLY A 30 16.13 -45.26 -20.54
CA GLY A 30 17.54 -45.24 -21.01
C GLY A 30 17.89 -43.98 -21.80
N LEU A 31 16.98 -43.51 -22.65
CA LEU A 31 17.18 -42.28 -23.43
C LEU A 31 17.06 -41.03 -22.53
N GLY A 32 16.22 -41.05 -21.51
CA GLY A 32 16.10 -39.94 -20.56
C GLY A 32 17.36 -39.73 -19.73
N PHE A 33 18.05 -40.81 -19.37
CA PHE A 33 19.26 -40.71 -18.57
C PHE A 33 20.47 -40.19 -19.37
N SER A 34 20.52 -40.47 -20.69
CA SER A 34 21.60 -39.99 -21.55
C SER A 34 21.48 -38.50 -21.90
N VAL A 35 20.24 -37.97 -21.96
CA VAL A 35 20.02 -36.54 -22.20
C VAL A 35 20.32 -35.72 -20.95
N GLY A 36 20.05 -36.26 -19.75
CA GLY A 36 20.35 -35.59 -18.48
C GLY A 36 21.85 -35.36 -18.25
N SER A 37 22.71 -36.27 -18.69
CA SER A 37 24.17 -36.14 -18.55
C SER A 37 24.77 -35.16 -19.56
N ALA A 38 24.19 -35.04 -20.77
CA ALA A 38 24.66 -34.08 -21.78
C ALA A 38 24.22 -32.63 -21.45
N ALA A 39 23.12 -32.45 -20.72
CA ALA A 39 22.68 -31.13 -20.31
C ALA A 39 23.52 -30.54 -19.16
N ALA A 40 24.21 -31.37 -18.40
CA ALA A 40 25.09 -30.89 -17.32
C ALA A 40 26.38 -30.22 -17.85
N GLU A 41 26.79 -30.54 -19.09
CA GLU A 41 27.98 -29.92 -19.72
C GLU A 41 27.65 -28.59 -20.44
N TYR A 42 26.35 -28.27 -20.58
CA TYR A 42 25.89 -27.05 -21.28
C TYR A 42 25.58 -25.85 -20.36
N PHE A 43 25.72 -26.04 -19.04
CA PHE A 43 25.80 -24.86 -18.18
C PHE A 43 27.24 -24.33 -18.28
N PRO A 44 27.48 -23.19 -18.91
CA PRO A 44 28.77 -22.57 -18.80
C PRO A 44 28.97 -22.39 -17.29
N GLU A 45 29.94 -23.11 -16.76
CA GLU A 45 30.54 -22.82 -15.48
C GLU A 45 30.63 -21.31 -15.42
N SER A 46 29.77 -20.72 -14.56
CA SER A 46 29.85 -19.30 -14.30
C SER A 46 31.32 -19.09 -13.97
N ARG A 47 32.09 -18.60 -14.96
CA ARG A 47 33.36 -18.00 -14.65
C ARG A 47 33.06 -17.12 -13.46
N GLU A 48 33.41 -17.62 -12.30
CA GLU A 48 33.72 -16.72 -11.21
C GLU A 48 34.75 -15.77 -11.82
N THR A 49 34.23 -14.69 -12.38
CA THR A 49 35.02 -13.50 -12.51
C THR A 49 35.46 -13.31 -11.07
N GLN A 50 36.65 -13.75 -10.75
CA GLN A 50 37.40 -13.25 -9.63
C GLN A 50 37.45 -11.73 -9.90
N ALA A 51 36.35 -11.07 -9.66
CA ALA A 51 36.39 -9.67 -9.38
C ALA A 51 37.40 -9.61 -8.23
N GLN A 52 38.63 -9.22 -8.58
CA GLN A 52 39.57 -8.76 -7.59
C GLN A 52 38.78 -7.73 -6.81
N THR A 53 38.20 -8.20 -5.73
CA THR A 53 37.58 -7.32 -4.74
C THR A 53 38.77 -6.56 -4.22
N LYS A 54 39.06 -5.44 -4.91
CA LYS A 54 39.94 -4.41 -4.41
C LYS A 54 39.40 -4.20 -3.00
N ALA A 55 40.19 -4.63 -2.02
CA ALA A 55 39.79 -4.59 -0.62
C ALA A 55 39.26 -3.17 -0.39
N VAL A 56 37.91 -3.04 -0.34
CA VAL A 56 37.28 -1.77 0.00
C VAL A 56 37.75 -1.54 1.42
N GLN A 57 38.65 -0.59 1.60
CA GLN A 57 39.04 -0.17 2.92
C GLN A 57 37.80 0.36 3.59
N THR A 58 37.18 -0.48 4.39
CA THR A 58 36.02 -0.11 5.18
C THR A 58 36.49 0.87 6.23
N LYS A 59 36.32 2.15 5.96
CA LYS A 59 36.57 3.19 6.95
C LYS A 59 35.46 3.08 8.00
N LYS A 60 35.80 2.62 9.19
CA LYS A 60 34.86 2.70 10.33
C LYS A 60 34.68 4.17 10.65
N VAL A 61 33.49 4.69 10.42
CA VAL A 61 33.08 6.02 10.85
C VAL A 61 32.12 5.84 12.04
N SER A 62 32.36 6.54 13.12
CA SER A 62 31.37 6.69 14.19
C SER A 62 30.36 7.73 13.74
N VAL A 63 29.09 7.35 13.68
CA VAL A 63 28.02 8.30 13.49
C VAL A 63 27.90 9.09 14.79
N GLY A 64 28.35 10.33 14.77
CA GLY A 64 28.14 11.28 15.85
C GLY A 64 26.90 12.12 15.55
N GLY A 65 26.25 12.59 16.57
CA GLY A 65 25.10 13.47 16.48
C GLY A 65 24.13 13.22 17.61
N MET A 66 23.29 14.20 17.89
CA MET A 66 22.17 14.05 18.81
C MET A 66 20.88 13.99 18.00
N PRO A 67 19.89 13.17 18.39
CA PRO A 67 18.59 13.24 17.78
C PRO A 67 18.01 14.64 17.99
N ALA A 68 17.64 15.32 16.91
CA ALA A 68 16.96 16.60 16.95
C ALA A 68 15.48 16.38 16.57
N GLY A 69 14.58 16.85 17.41
CA GLY A 69 13.16 16.95 17.09
C GLY A 69 12.89 18.30 16.45
N ILE A 70 12.30 18.31 15.28
CA ILE A 70 11.78 19.53 14.64
C ILE A 70 10.28 19.58 14.94
N TYR A 71 9.85 20.64 15.58
CA TYR A 71 8.45 20.95 15.83
C TYR A 71 8.13 22.26 15.12
N MET A 72 7.10 22.24 14.28
CA MET A 72 6.58 23.42 13.60
C MET A 72 5.15 23.66 14.05
N GLU A 73 4.89 24.81 14.62
CA GLU A 73 3.54 25.33 14.81
C GLU A 73 3.11 26.06 13.55
N THR A 74 1.88 25.84 13.17
CA THR A 74 1.26 26.56 12.05
C THR A 74 0.17 27.47 12.61
N ASP A 75 0.07 28.68 12.03
CA ASP A 75 -1.08 29.54 12.33
C ASP A 75 -2.34 28.91 11.74
N GLY A 76 -3.18 28.32 12.58
CA GLY A 76 -4.38 27.60 12.19
C GLY A 76 -4.15 26.14 11.80
N VAL A 77 -5.18 25.50 11.31
CA VAL A 77 -5.24 24.06 11.07
C VAL A 77 -5.25 23.78 9.57
N MET A 78 -4.24 23.02 9.08
CA MET A 78 -4.10 22.72 7.66
C MET A 78 -5.10 21.67 7.19
N VAL A 79 -5.78 21.93 6.09
CA VAL A 79 -6.64 20.98 5.39
C VAL A 79 -5.78 20.02 4.57
N LEU A 80 -5.96 18.71 4.79
CA LEU A 80 -5.33 17.66 4.01
C LEU A 80 -6.19 17.23 2.82
N ASN A 81 -7.48 17.02 3.06
CA ASN A 81 -8.44 16.55 2.07
C ASN A 81 -9.87 16.79 2.52
N THR A 82 -10.82 16.57 1.63
CA THR A 82 -12.26 16.49 1.93
C THR A 82 -12.76 15.07 1.69
N GLU A 83 -13.79 14.66 2.45
CA GLU A 83 -14.36 13.31 2.35
C GLU A 83 -15.89 13.33 2.29
N GLN A 84 -16.45 12.21 1.88
CA GLN A 84 -17.88 11.94 1.97
C GLN A 84 -18.26 11.59 3.42
N ILE A 85 -19.45 12.00 3.81
CA ILE A 85 -20.04 11.72 5.12
C ILE A 85 -21.37 11.02 4.89
N ALA A 86 -21.57 9.87 5.53
CA ALA A 86 -22.87 9.26 5.62
C ALA A 86 -23.74 10.12 6.57
N GLY A 87 -24.77 10.76 6.04
CA GLY A 87 -25.69 11.58 6.83
C GLY A 87 -26.69 10.75 7.63
N ALA A 88 -27.30 11.34 8.64
CA ALA A 88 -28.39 10.73 9.42
C ALA A 88 -29.61 10.35 8.54
N ASP A 89 -29.72 10.95 7.35
CA ASP A 89 -30.73 10.63 6.34
C ASP A 89 -30.40 9.34 5.51
N GLY A 90 -29.29 8.69 5.81
CA GLY A 90 -28.80 7.49 5.12
C GLY A 90 -28.21 7.74 3.73
N LYS A 91 -27.91 9.00 3.38
CA LYS A 91 -27.27 9.40 2.12
C LYS A 91 -25.85 9.87 2.33
N GLU A 92 -25.03 9.70 1.29
CA GLU A 92 -23.69 10.26 1.26
C GLU A 92 -23.74 11.74 0.88
N HIS A 93 -23.03 12.56 1.64
CA HIS A 93 -22.92 14.00 1.46
C HIS A 93 -21.45 14.42 1.36
N GLU A 94 -21.18 15.46 0.58
CA GLU A 94 -19.83 16.05 0.42
C GLU A 94 -19.86 17.55 0.70
N PRO A 95 -20.08 17.98 1.97
CA PRO A 95 -20.35 19.38 2.30
C PRO A 95 -19.20 20.34 1.95
N ALA A 96 -17.97 19.89 2.05
CA ALA A 96 -16.78 20.71 1.81
C ALA A 96 -16.26 20.62 0.36
N LYS A 97 -16.79 19.71 -0.45
CA LYS A 97 -16.30 19.46 -1.82
C LYS A 97 -16.36 20.69 -2.71
N GLY A 98 -15.22 21.02 -3.31
CA GLY A 98 -15.12 22.18 -4.21
C GLY A 98 -15.13 23.54 -3.50
N ILE A 99 -15.40 23.59 -2.20
CA ILE A 99 -15.38 24.81 -1.37
C ILE A 99 -14.03 24.91 -0.68
N VAL A 100 -13.66 23.89 0.11
CA VAL A 100 -12.37 23.79 0.80
C VAL A 100 -11.39 22.99 -0.07
N LYS A 101 -10.13 23.34 -0.02
CA LYS A 101 -9.05 22.69 -0.80
C LYS A 101 -7.95 22.20 0.11
N ALA A 102 -7.27 21.15 -0.31
CA ALA A 102 -6.03 20.72 0.33
C ALA A 102 -5.00 21.86 0.30
N GLY A 103 -4.34 22.09 1.43
CA GLY A 103 -3.40 23.20 1.61
C GLY A 103 -4.02 24.50 2.11
N ASP A 104 -5.35 24.58 2.29
CA ASP A 104 -5.99 25.69 3.03
C ASP A 104 -5.61 25.58 4.50
N TYR A 105 -5.45 26.72 5.18
CA TYR A 105 -5.30 26.80 6.63
C TYR A 105 -6.55 27.39 7.23
N ILE A 106 -7.27 26.66 8.05
CA ILE A 106 -8.45 27.15 8.77
C ILE A 106 -7.96 28.02 9.92
N MET A 107 -8.30 29.32 9.84
CA MET A 107 -7.89 30.33 10.81
C MET A 107 -9.00 30.70 11.79
N ALA A 108 -10.26 30.59 11.36
CA ALA A 108 -11.42 30.83 12.22
C ALA A 108 -12.64 30.06 11.76
N VAL A 109 -13.56 29.79 12.69
CA VAL A 109 -14.89 29.22 12.47
C VAL A 109 -15.90 30.19 13.08
N ASP A 110 -16.86 30.71 12.27
CA ASP A 110 -17.83 31.71 12.66
C ASP A 110 -17.21 32.89 13.44
N HIS A 111 -16.05 33.37 12.91
CA HIS A 111 -15.23 34.47 13.50
C HIS A 111 -14.54 34.14 14.83
N CYS A 112 -14.65 32.88 15.33
CA CYS A 112 -13.86 32.41 16.46
C CYS A 112 -12.50 31.91 15.95
N GLU A 113 -11.44 32.51 16.46
CA GLU A 113 -10.04 32.16 16.04
C GLU A 113 -9.72 30.72 16.41
N ILE A 114 -9.06 30.02 15.48
CA ILE A 114 -8.62 28.62 15.60
C ILE A 114 -7.09 28.59 15.49
N THR A 115 -6.43 28.27 16.58
CA THR A 115 -4.96 28.14 16.64
C THR A 115 -4.53 26.69 16.47
N GLY A 116 -5.38 25.71 16.80
CA GLY A 116 -5.06 24.30 16.73
C GLY A 116 -6.30 23.41 16.56
N LYS A 117 -6.01 22.11 16.47
CA LYS A 117 -7.06 21.10 16.23
C LYS A 117 -8.10 21.04 17.36
N LYS A 118 -7.68 21.32 18.60
CA LYS A 118 -8.58 21.26 19.76
C LYS A 118 -9.69 22.31 19.65
N GLU A 119 -9.33 23.55 19.38
CA GLU A 119 -10.25 24.66 19.18
C GLU A 119 -11.20 24.40 18.00
N LEU A 120 -10.65 23.82 16.91
CA LEU A 120 -11.45 23.44 15.76
C LEU A 120 -12.50 22.38 16.12
N LEU A 121 -12.13 21.34 16.89
CA LEU A 121 -13.05 20.28 17.31
C LEU A 121 -14.15 20.83 18.25
N GLU A 122 -13.80 21.75 19.15
CA GLU A 122 -14.75 22.42 20.02
C GLU A 122 -15.74 23.28 19.21
N ALA A 123 -15.25 24.02 18.22
CA ALA A 123 -16.10 24.83 17.34
C ALA A 123 -17.02 23.95 16.48
N VAL A 124 -16.52 22.85 15.94
CA VAL A 124 -17.33 21.92 15.14
C VAL A 124 -18.36 21.16 16.00
N GLY A 125 -18.02 20.82 17.25
CA GLY A 125 -18.93 20.17 18.19
C GLY A 125 -20.12 21.06 18.58
N ASN A 126 -20.01 22.38 18.44
CA ASN A 126 -21.06 23.34 18.72
C ASN A 126 -21.88 23.75 17.48
N LEU A 127 -21.63 23.14 16.33
CA LEU A 127 -22.37 23.45 15.12
C LEU A 127 -23.82 23.04 15.24
N THR A 128 -24.68 23.90 14.68
CA THR A 128 -26.09 23.64 14.47
C THR A 128 -26.30 23.45 12.95
N GLY A 129 -27.30 22.77 12.49
CA GLY A 129 -27.55 22.52 11.07
C GLY A 129 -27.65 23.75 10.13
N THR A 130 -27.27 24.92 10.63
CA THR A 130 -27.17 26.19 9.88
C THR A 130 -25.84 26.26 9.12
N PHE A 131 -25.70 27.23 8.23
CA PHE A 131 -24.43 27.48 7.56
C PHE A 131 -23.39 28.00 8.57
N VAL A 132 -22.16 27.49 8.41
CA VAL A 132 -20.96 27.92 9.11
C VAL A 132 -20.03 28.67 8.15
N VAL A 133 -19.34 29.67 8.66
CA VAL A 133 -18.31 30.41 7.89
C VAL A 133 -16.93 29.97 8.37
N LEU A 134 -16.16 29.38 7.46
CA LEU A 134 -14.76 29.08 7.70
C LEU A 134 -13.89 30.18 7.10
N THR A 135 -13.16 30.90 7.93
CA THR A 135 -12.11 31.81 7.46
C THR A 135 -10.83 30.98 7.21
N VAL A 136 -10.41 30.92 5.97
CA VAL A 136 -9.22 30.13 5.59
C VAL A 136 -8.18 31.02 4.92
N ARG A 137 -6.90 30.66 5.10
CA ARG A 137 -5.79 31.22 4.34
C ARG A 137 -5.47 30.29 3.18
N ARG A 138 -5.59 30.79 1.95
CA ARG A 138 -5.30 30.08 0.70
C ARG A 138 -4.34 30.89 -0.13
N ASN A 139 -3.16 30.34 -0.47
CA ASN A 139 -2.12 31.02 -1.25
C ASN A 139 -1.72 32.39 -0.65
N GLY A 140 -1.75 32.53 0.67
CA GLY A 140 -1.42 33.79 1.35
C GLY A 140 -2.58 34.79 1.49
N GLU A 141 -3.73 34.53 0.89
CA GLU A 141 -4.93 35.36 0.98
C GLU A 141 -5.92 34.74 1.98
N THR A 142 -6.59 35.60 2.75
CA THR A 142 -7.66 35.20 3.66
C THR A 142 -9.01 35.29 2.97
N ILE A 143 -9.76 34.21 2.98
CA ILE A 143 -11.08 34.11 2.34
C ILE A 143 -12.08 33.44 3.28
N ASP A 144 -13.33 33.88 3.22
CA ASP A 144 -14.42 33.30 3.96
C ASP A 144 -15.19 32.30 3.08
N LEU A 145 -15.33 31.08 3.58
CA LEU A 145 -16.00 29.98 2.90
C LEU A 145 -17.26 29.61 3.68
N LYS A 146 -18.41 29.64 3.01
CA LYS A 146 -19.67 29.27 3.61
C LYS A 146 -19.99 27.81 3.33
N ILE A 147 -20.11 26.99 4.37
CA ILE A 147 -20.38 25.56 4.29
C ILE A 147 -21.61 25.21 5.07
N LYS A 148 -22.42 24.28 4.56
CA LYS A 148 -23.54 23.71 5.30
C LYS A 148 -23.09 22.38 5.92
N PRO A 149 -22.99 22.27 7.26
CA PRO A 149 -22.62 21.01 7.89
C PRO A 149 -23.70 19.94 7.67
N VAL A 150 -23.30 18.69 7.73
CA VAL A 150 -24.19 17.53 7.58
C VAL A 150 -24.40 16.89 8.93
N GLU A 151 -25.66 16.63 9.29
CA GLU A 151 -26.01 15.86 10.46
C GLU A 151 -25.58 14.39 10.25
N TYR A 152 -24.68 13.93 11.09
CA TYR A 152 -24.14 12.57 11.07
C TYR A 152 -24.93 11.64 12.00
N GLU A 153 -25.13 12.10 13.25
CA GLU A 153 -25.97 11.48 14.26
C GLU A 153 -26.88 12.56 14.84
N THR A 154 -27.90 12.16 15.58
CA THR A 154 -28.85 13.11 16.15
C THR A 154 -28.17 14.22 16.95
N GLY A 155 -28.16 15.41 16.41
CA GLY A 155 -27.54 16.59 17.01
C GLY A 155 -26.04 16.72 16.80
N GLU A 156 -25.39 15.79 16.10
CA GLU A 156 -23.96 15.85 15.74
C GLU A 156 -23.78 16.25 14.28
N TYR A 157 -22.94 17.24 14.03
CA TYR A 157 -22.69 17.77 12.71
C TYR A 157 -21.24 17.61 12.30
N ARG A 158 -21.00 17.36 11.00
CA ARG A 158 -19.66 17.20 10.41
C ARG A 158 -19.51 18.03 9.15
N LEU A 159 -18.27 18.40 8.85
CA LEU A 159 -17.89 19.19 7.67
C LEU A 159 -17.24 18.35 6.57
N GLY A 160 -16.84 17.11 6.84
CA GLY A 160 -16.14 16.27 5.86
C GLY A 160 -14.77 16.81 5.46
N ILE A 161 -13.97 17.24 6.45
CA ILE A 161 -12.65 17.82 6.22
C ILE A 161 -11.61 17.06 7.06
N TRP A 162 -10.55 16.57 6.41
CA TRP A 162 -9.38 16.02 7.09
C TRP A 162 -8.37 17.12 7.35
N VAL A 163 -7.93 17.23 8.60
CA VAL A 163 -7.06 18.33 9.03
C VAL A 163 -5.84 17.85 9.81
N ARG A 164 -4.81 18.71 9.81
CA ARG A 164 -3.59 18.57 10.62
C ARG A 164 -3.20 19.93 11.19
N ASP A 165 -2.83 19.97 12.46
CA ASP A 165 -2.46 21.19 13.18
C ASP A 165 -0.97 21.37 13.40
N ASN A 166 -0.18 20.28 13.32
CA ASN A 166 1.26 20.35 13.53
C ASN A 166 2.02 19.37 12.64
N VAL A 167 3.28 19.65 12.41
CA VAL A 167 4.22 18.76 11.73
C VAL A 167 5.34 18.42 12.70
N GLN A 168 5.44 17.15 13.05
CA GLN A 168 6.54 16.64 13.88
C GLN A 168 7.41 15.73 13.03
N GLY A 169 8.73 15.98 13.05
CA GLY A 169 9.73 15.15 12.39
C GLY A 169 10.86 14.85 13.38
N LEU A 170 11.39 13.63 13.31
CA LEU A 170 12.64 13.25 13.96
C LEU A 170 13.68 13.07 12.86
N GLU A 171 14.76 13.83 12.94
CA GLU A 171 15.89 13.74 12.01
C GLU A 171 17.18 13.59 12.83
N GLN A 172 18.07 12.71 12.37
CA GLN A 172 19.40 12.57 12.92
C GLN A 172 20.34 13.46 12.11
N LEU A 173 20.82 14.54 12.74
CA LEU A 173 21.84 15.40 12.15
C LEU A 173 23.19 14.70 12.26
N LEU A 174 23.82 14.41 11.12
CA LEU A 174 25.16 13.89 10.99
C LEU A 174 26.11 15.07 10.73
N PHE A 175 27.09 15.25 11.61
CA PHE A 175 28.14 16.25 11.46
C PHE A 175 29.41 15.62 10.92
#